data_074fffe46b3600042e15373c7936021d
#
_entry.id   074fffe46b3600042e15373c7936021d
#
_cell.length_a   1.000
_cell.length_b   1.000
_cell.length_c   1.000
_cell.angle_alpha   90.00
_cell.angle_beta   90.00
_cell.angle_gamma   90.00
#
_symmetry.space_group_name_H-M   'P 1'
#
loop_
_entity.id
_entity.type
_entity.pdbx_description
1 polymer ?
#
loop_
_entity_poly.entity_id
_entity_poly.type
_entity_poly.pdbx_seq_one_letter_code
_entity_poly.pdbx_strand_id
1 'polypeptide(L)'
;MLADDSTQQVRIYIINLDRSRDRWERLCSQAVEYDLDVTRIPGVDGRAIAEKDRVDFQPSSFIHYNGRQLLPGEYGCYRSHIRALEQFVATGDKMAIIMEDDVDLNDRLIPRAIAAIESVSGARLVKLVNHRLVGFKPVCETAEKDVVGRCMHGPQGSAACYIVNRKAAMNLLVTLKPLLLPYDVALERGWSTGVETFTTQENLVEFSPYRADTTIGKRVHYRAVKRHFLLRLTAHWFRTCDQLRRWRYAIGVKR
;
A
#
# COMPACT_ATOMS: atom_id res chain seq x y z
N MET A 1 -6.07 25.27 26.52
CA MET A 1 -6.50 24.42 25.41
C MET A 1 -5.33 23.45 25.22
N LEU A 2 -5.41 22.24 25.76
CA LEU A 2 -4.36 21.24 25.64
C LEU A 2 -4.41 20.77 24.19
N ALA A 3 -3.32 20.97 23.43
CA ALA A 3 -3.17 20.38 22.11
C ALA A 3 -3.36 18.86 22.26
N ASP A 4 -4.24 18.30 21.46
CA ASP A 4 -4.52 16.87 21.46
C ASP A 4 -3.22 16.12 21.11
N ASP A 5 -2.68 15.39 22.08
CA ASP A 5 -1.40 14.67 22.01
C ASP A 5 -1.43 13.53 20.94
N SER A 6 -2.61 13.29 20.35
CA SER A 6 -2.81 12.25 19.33
C SER A 6 -2.28 12.66 17.95
N THR A 7 -2.29 13.94 17.61
CA THR A 7 -1.85 14.44 16.27
C THR A 7 -0.33 14.45 16.13
N GLN A 8 0.43 14.55 17.22
CA GLN A 8 1.91 14.51 17.20
C GLN A 8 2.51 13.10 16.98
N GLN A 9 1.69 12.05 16.91
CA GLN A 9 2.14 10.67 16.85
C GLN A 9 2.06 10.02 15.45
N VAL A 10 1.59 10.76 14.44
CA VAL A 10 1.44 10.28 13.06
C VAL A 10 2.28 11.13 12.13
N ARG A 11 3.21 10.50 11.44
CA ARG A 11 4.07 11.14 10.43
C ARG A 11 3.67 10.69 9.04
N ILE A 12 3.75 11.60 8.05
CA ILE A 12 3.51 11.30 6.64
C ILE A 12 4.85 11.04 5.95
N TYR A 13 5.01 9.85 5.36
CA TYR A 13 6.16 9.47 4.55
C TYR A 13 5.75 9.40 3.09
N ILE A 14 6.36 10.22 2.25
CA ILE A 14 6.04 10.33 0.82
C ILE A 14 7.16 9.70 -0.01
N ILE A 15 6.84 8.62 -0.70
CA ILE A 15 7.74 7.95 -1.64
C ILE A 15 7.77 8.74 -2.93
N ASN A 16 8.95 9.25 -3.30
CA ASN A 16 9.13 10.05 -4.52
C ASN A 16 10.46 9.71 -5.18
N LEU A 17 10.44 9.44 -6.50
CA LEU A 17 11.64 9.23 -7.28
C LEU A 17 12.40 10.54 -7.52
N ASP A 18 13.74 10.50 -7.50
CA ASP A 18 14.57 11.71 -7.66
C ASP A 18 14.34 12.44 -8.99
N ARG A 19 13.93 11.72 -10.05
CA ARG A 19 13.56 12.33 -11.33
C ARG A 19 12.19 13.02 -11.33
N SER A 20 11.33 12.74 -10.35
CA SER A 20 9.95 13.28 -10.27
C SER A 20 9.90 14.53 -9.39
N ARG A 21 10.75 15.53 -9.69
CA ARG A 21 10.89 16.76 -8.88
C ARG A 21 9.59 17.56 -8.82
N ASP A 22 8.91 17.72 -9.96
CA ASP A 22 7.67 18.50 -10.04
C ASP A 22 6.58 17.92 -9.11
N ARG A 23 6.51 16.58 -8.98
CA ARG A 23 5.58 15.93 -8.06
C ARG A 23 5.92 16.20 -6.62
N TRP A 24 7.23 16.18 -6.28
CA TRP A 24 7.68 16.51 -4.94
C TRP A 24 7.40 17.98 -4.58
N GLU A 25 7.71 18.92 -5.48
CA GLU A 25 7.47 20.36 -5.28
C GLU A 25 5.99 20.65 -5.07
N ARG A 26 5.10 20.00 -5.83
CA ARG A 26 3.65 20.08 -5.65
C ARG A 26 3.22 19.63 -4.26
N LEU A 27 3.71 18.47 -3.81
CA LEU A 27 3.37 17.94 -2.49
C LEU A 27 3.95 18.78 -1.35
N CYS A 28 5.12 19.37 -1.52
CA CYS A 28 5.65 20.35 -0.58
C CYS A 28 4.75 21.58 -0.47
N SER A 29 4.25 22.09 -1.59
CA SER A 29 3.32 23.22 -1.61
C SER A 29 2.01 22.89 -0.87
N GLN A 30 1.43 21.72 -1.12
CA GLN A 30 0.25 21.25 -0.40
C GLN A 30 0.53 21.03 1.10
N ALA A 31 1.71 20.51 1.44
CA ALA A 31 2.08 20.31 2.84
C ALA A 31 2.17 21.64 3.61
N VAL A 32 2.70 22.68 2.98
CA VAL A 32 2.71 24.04 3.55
C VAL A 32 1.30 24.61 3.65
N GLU A 33 0.46 24.44 2.62
CA GLU A 33 -0.92 24.93 2.59
C GLU A 33 -1.77 24.34 3.71
N TYR A 34 -1.58 23.03 4.00
CA TYR A 34 -2.39 22.29 4.98
C TYR A 34 -1.70 22.10 6.34
N ASP A 35 -0.55 22.75 6.55
CA ASP A 35 0.25 22.65 7.80
C ASP A 35 0.58 21.18 8.17
N LEU A 36 1.04 20.40 7.19
CA LEU A 36 1.37 18.99 7.36
C LEU A 36 2.89 18.78 7.39
N ASP A 37 3.36 18.02 8.39
CA ASP A 37 4.76 17.56 8.44
C ASP A 37 4.93 16.32 7.56
N VAL A 38 5.72 16.47 6.50
CA VAL A 38 5.97 15.40 5.53
C VAL A 38 7.45 15.04 5.45
N THR A 39 7.75 13.76 5.39
CA THR A 39 9.10 13.24 5.22
C THR A 39 9.24 12.58 3.85
N ARG A 40 10.17 13.06 3.02
CA ARG A 40 10.46 12.42 1.73
C ARG A 40 11.21 11.11 1.92
N ILE A 41 10.75 10.07 1.27
CA ILE A 41 11.45 8.79 1.11
C ILE A 41 11.96 8.70 -0.33
N PRO A 42 13.29 8.69 -0.55
CA PRO A 42 13.83 8.51 -1.90
C PRO A 42 13.37 7.18 -2.50
N GLY A 43 12.55 7.25 -3.54
CA GLY A 43 12.02 6.08 -4.23
C GLY A 43 13.13 5.29 -4.94
N VAL A 44 12.96 3.98 -5.02
CA VAL A 44 13.88 3.09 -5.72
C VAL A 44 13.49 2.99 -7.18
N ASP A 45 14.37 3.40 -8.10
CA ASP A 45 14.16 3.15 -9.53
C ASP A 45 14.55 1.71 -9.88
N GLY A 46 13.55 0.84 -9.93
CA GLY A 46 13.77 -0.57 -10.26
C GLY A 46 14.30 -0.81 -11.69
N ARG A 47 14.26 0.19 -12.57
CA ARG A 47 14.85 0.12 -13.92
C ARG A 47 16.37 0.26 -13.89
N ALA A 48 16.91 0.94 -12.87
CA ALA A 48 18.34 1.09 -12.67
C ALA A 48 18.99 -0.12 -12.00
N ILE A 49 18.19 -1.13 -11.55
CA ILE A 49 18.70 -2.30 -10.83
C ILE A 49 18.55 -3.54 -11.72
N ALA A 50 19.67 -4.13 -12.12
CA ALA A 50 19.68 -5.38 -12.87
C ALA A 50 19.02 -6.52 -12.06
N GLU A 51 18.35 -7.46 -12.72
CA GLU A 51 17.61 -8.52 -12.05
C GLU A 51 18.47 -9.34 -11.08
N LYS A 52 19.72 -9.63 -11.46
CA LYS A 52 20.70 -10.38 -10.64
C LYS A 52 21.09 -9.66 -9.33
N ASP A 53 20.93 -8.34 -9.30
CA ASP A 53 21.31 -7.49 -8.14
C ASP A 53 20.09 -7.15 -7.26
N ARG A 54 18.91 -7.69 -7.59
CA ARG A 54 17.69 -7.49 -6.81
C ARG A 54 17.71 -8.31 -5.53
N VAL A 55 17.76 -7.63 -4.40
CA VAL A 55 17.66 -8.26 -3.07
C VAL A 55 16.22 -8.62 -2.74
N ASP A 56 16.03 -9.61 -1.88
CA ASP A 56 14.70 -10.11 -1.45
C ASP A 56 13.82 -10.55 -2.64
N PHE A 57 14.40 -10.99 -3.75
CA PHE A 57 13.68 -11.39 -4.95
C PHE A 57 14.17 -12.73 -5.50
N GLN A 58 13.23 -13.63 -5.77
CA GLN A 58 13.47 -14.91 -6.42
C GLN A 58 12.57 -15.05 -7.65
N PRO A 59 13.12 -14.95 -8.88
CA PRO A 59 12.34 -14.96 -10.12
C PRO A 59 11.41 -16.17 -10.26
N SER A 60 11.90 -17.37 -9.94
CA SER A 60 11.12 -18.62 -10.01
C SER A 60 9.90 -18.60 -9.10
N SER A 61 10.06 -18.14 -7.86
CA SER A 61 8.97 -18.03 -6.88
C SER A 61 7.94 -17.00 -7.33
N PHE A 62 8.37 -15.82 -7.78
CA PHE A 62 7.45 -14.81 -8.29
C PHE A 62 6.63 -15.32 -9.50
N ILE A 63 7.30 -16.01 -10.45
CA ILE A 63 6.63 -16.58 -11.62
C ILE A 63 5.63 -17.66 -11.22
N HIS A 64 5.95 -18.49 -10.25
CA HIS A 64 5.05 -19.52 -9.72
C HIS A 64 3.71 -18.93 -9.24
N TYR A 65 3.76 -17.85 -8.46
CA TYR A 65 2.57 -17.21 -7.91
C TYR A 65 1.83 -16.31 -8.91
N ASN A 66 2.55 -15.67 -9.85
CA ASN A 66 1.96 -14.65 -10.73
C ASN A 66 1.76 -15.11 -12.17
N GLY A 67 2.45 -16.17 -12.64
CA GLY A 67 2.41 -16.66 -14.02
C GLY A 67 3.03 -15.68 -15.03
N ARG A 68 3.90 -14.80 -14.57
CA ARG A 68 4.59 -13.77 -15.35
C ARG A 68 5.89 -13.34 -14.67
N GLN A 69 6.74 -12.66 -15.41
CA GLN A 69 7.92 -12.00 -14.84
C GLN A 69 7.52 -10.73 -14.08
N LEU A 70 8.38 -10.32 -13.15
CA LEU A 70 8.29 -9.06 -12.42
C LEU A 70 8.73 -7.89 -13.30
N LEU A 71 7.91 -6.85 -13.38
CA LEU A 71 8.32 -5.62 -14.04
C LEU A 71 9.31 -4.83 -13.16
N PRO A 72 10.31 -4.15 -13.75
CA PRO A 72 11.25 -3.34 -12.98
C PRO A 72 10.58 -2.30 -12.08
N GLY A 73 9.51 -1.65 -12.56
CA GLY A 73 8.76 -0.68 -11.77
C GLY A 73 8.06 -1.29 -10.56
N GLU A 74 7.60 -2.55 -10.64
CA GLU A 74 7.01 -3.26 -9.50
C GLU A 74 8.07 -3.57 -8.43
N TYR A 75 9.29 -3.91 -8.85
CA TYR A 75 10.40 -4.08 -7.92
C TYR A 75 10.76 -2.76 -7.23
N GLY A 76 10.81 -1.67 -7.99
CA GLY A 76 11.06 -0.33 -7.44
C GLY A 76 10.00 0.09 -6.42
N CYS A 77 8.71 -0.11 -6.73
CA CYS A 77 7.60 0.14 -5.81
C CYS A 77 7.77 -0.67 -4.52
N TYR A 78 7.97 -2.00 -4.62
CA TYR A 78 8.20 -2.86 -3.47
C TYR A 78 9.34 -2.36 -2.58
N ARG A 79 10.53 -2.10 -3.16
CA ARG A 79 11.71 -1.64 -2.40
C ARG A 79 11.51 -0.27 -1.78
N SER A 80 10.76 0.61 -2.44
CA SER A 80 10.44 1.94 -1.91
C SER A 80 9.56 1.86 -0.66
N HIS A 81 8.53 1.03 -0.70
CA HIS A 81 7.67 0.81 0.46
C HIS A 81 8.39 0.10 1.62
N ILE A 82 9.26 -0.88 1.33
CA ILE A 82 10.12 -1.49 2.37
C ILE A 82 11.00 -0.42 3.02
N ARG A 83 11.63 0.46 2.24
CA ARG A 83 12.43 1.58 2.75
C ARG A 83 11.61 2.54 3.61
N ALA A 84 10.39 2.88 3.20
CA ALA A 84 9.49 3.73 3.97
C ALA A 84 9.12 3.09 5.32
N LEU A 85 8.82 1.80 5.35
CA LEU A 85 8.55 1.05 6.58
C LEU A 85 9.80 0.98 7.48
N GLU A 86 10.99 0.75 6.90
CA GLU A 86 12.27 0.75 7.64
C GLU A 86 12.53 2.11 8.30
N GLN A 87 12.35 3.21 7.56
CA GLN A 87 12.50 4.57 8.07
C GLN A 87 11.50 4.84 9.21
N PHE A 88 10.22 4.52 9.01
CA PHE A 88 9.19 4.66 10.04
C PHE A 88 9.55 3.89 11.32
N VAL A 89 9.95 2.63 11.20
CA VAL A 89 10.32 1.82 12.36
C VAL A 89 11.54 2.40 13.09
N ALA A 90 12.45 3.11 12.41
CA ALA A 90 13.62 3.73 13.02
C ALA A 90 13.29 4.97 13.87
N THR A 91 12.21 5.71 13.60
CA THR A 91 11.89 6.98 14.29
C THR A 91 11.30 6.82 15.69
N GLY A 92 10.66 5.70 15.99
CA GLY A 92 9.95 5.54 17.26
C GLY A 92 8.49 5.97 17.25
N ASP A 93 8.00 6.59 16.18
CA ASP A 93 6.61 7.01 16.03
C ASP A 93 5.62 5.84 16.18
N LYS A 94 4.41 6.08 16.68
CA LYS A 94 3.43 5.01 16.91
C LYS A 94 2.73 4.57 15.63
N MET A 95 2.46 5.53 14.74
CA MET A 95 1.75 5.32 13.48
C MET A 95 2.40 6.14 12.36
N ALA A 96 2.24 5.70 11.13
CA ALA A 96 2.68 6.41 9.95
C ALA A 96 1.63 6.34 8.84
N ILE A 97 1.47 7.42 8.10
CA ILE A 97 0.85 7.42 6.78
C ILE A 97 1.98 7.28 5.77
N ILE A 98 1.92 6.23 4.94
CA ILE A 98 2.85 6.03 3.84
C ILE A 98 2.09 6.25 2.55
N MET A 99 2.62 7.12 1.68
CA MET A 99 1.98 7.45 0.43
C MET A 99 2.98 7.58 -0.73
N GLU A 100 2.48 7.39 -1.94
CA GLU A 100 3.22 7.62 -3.19
C GLU A 100 3.00 9.07 -3.66
N ASP A 101 3.84 9.54 -4.59
CA ASP A 101 3.80 10.92 -5.10
C ASP A 101 2.74 11.17 -6.18
N ASP A 102 1.86 10.20 -6.42
CA ASP A 102 0.76 10.26 -7.39
C ASP A 102 -0.63 10.49 -6.77
N VAL A 103 -0.66 10.84 -5.49
CA VAL A 103 -1.88 11.28 -4.77
C VAL A 103 -1.67 12.68 -4.20
N ASP A 104 -2.77 13.37 -3.92
CA ASP A 104 -2.78 14.73 -3.38
C ASP A 104 -3.00 14.73 -1.87
N LEU A 105 -2.37 15.68 -1.16
CA LEU A 105 -2.62 15.92 0.26
C LEU A 105 -3.92 16.73 0.46
N ASN A 106 -4.51 16.64 1.64
CA ASN A 106 -5.59 17.51 2.09
C ASN A 106 -5.53 17.69 3.61
N ASP A 107 -6.20 18.72 4.10
CA ASP A 107 -6.23 19.15 5.50
C ASP A 107 -6.86 18.12 6.45
N ARG A 108 -7.70 17.21 5.92
CA ARG A 108 -8.40 16.19 6.71
C ARG A 108 -7.75 14.82 6.70
N LEU A 109 -6.61 14.66 6.00
CA LEU A 109 -5.97 13.34 5.84
C LEU A 109 -5.61 12.71 7.19
N ILE A 110 -4.92 13.44 8.07
CA ILE A 110 -4.44 12.90 9.36
C ILE A 110 -5.62 12.51 10.27
N PRO A 111 -6.58 13.39 10.59
CA PRO A 111 -7.68 13.03 11.49
C PRO A 111 -8.51 11.87 10.94
N ARG A 112 -8.83 11.85 9.64
CA ARG A 112 -9.57 10.74 9.02
C ARG A 112 -8.79 9.42 9.03
N ALA A 113 -7.48 9.46 8.80
CA ALA A 113 -6.64 8.27 8.83
C ALA A 113 -6.54 7.68 10.24
N ILE A 114 -6.37 8.51 11.28
CA ILE A 114 -6.37 8.10 12.68
C ILE A 114 -7.73 7.50 13.02
N ALA A 115 -8.83 8.20 12.74
CA ALA A 115 -10.16 7.68 12.98
C ALA A 115 -10.40 6.34 12.30
N ALA A 116 -9.87 6.14 11.09
CA ALA A 116 -10.01 4.89 10.35
C ALA A 116 -9.28 3.72 11.02
N ILE A 117 -8.05 3.90 11.49
CA ILE A 117 -7.29 2.80 12.12
C ILE A 117 -7.74 2.50 13.55
N GLU A 118 -8.28 3.50 14.27
CA GLU A 118 -8.75 3.36 15.64
C GLU A 118 -10.18 2.84 15.73
N SER A 119 -10.99 3.04 14.69
CA SER A 119 -12.41 2.65 14.68
C SER A 119 -12.65 1.14 14.76
N VAL A 120 -11.71 0.33 14.33
CA VAL A 120 -11.82 -1.13 14.33
C VAL A 120 -10.87 -1.73 15.35
N SER A 121 -11.41 -2.41 16.36
CA SER A 121 -10.59 -3.13 17.33
C SER A 121 -9.67 -4.12 16.63
N GLY A 122 -8.37 -3.99 16.89
CA GLY A 122 -7.35 -4.85 16.28
C GLY A 122 -6.86 -4.42 14.89
N ALA A 123 -7.42 -3.36 14.27
CA ALA A 123 -6.87 -2.82 13.03
C ALA A 123 -5.39 -2.44 13.21
N ARG A 124 -4.58 -2.79 12.23
CA ARG A 124 -3.14 -2.56 12.24
C ARG A 124 -2.66 -1.80 11.02
N LEU A 125 -3.44 -1.90 9.94
CA LEU A 125 -3.23 -1.21 8.67
C LEU A 125 -4.58 -0.91 8.04
N VAL A 126 -4.75 0.32 7.54
CA VAL A 126 -5.92 0.72 6.75
C VAL A 126 -5.46 1.36 5.45
N LYS A 127 -5.89 0.81 4.33
CA LYS A 127 -5.70 1.44 3.02
C LYS A 127 -6.65 2.62 2.89
N LEU A 128 -6.13 3.77 2.51
CA LEU A 128 -6.86 5.04 2.44
C LEU A 128 -7.22 5.42 1.00
N VAL A 129 -6.69 4.69 0.02
CA VAL A 129 -6.99 4.86 -1.40
C VAL A 129 -6.98 3.54 -2.14
N ASN A 130 -7.92 3.37 -3.06
CA ASN A 130 -8.07 2.16 -3.87
C ASN A 130 -8.49 2.52 -5.29
N HIS A 131 -8.16 1.65 -6.26
CA HIS A 131 -8.69 1.79 -7.62
C HIS A 131 -10.09 1.24 -7.76
N ARG A 132 -10.42 0.23 -6.96
CA ARG A 132 -11.71 -0.44 -6.99
C ARG A 132 -11.99 -1.17 -5.68
N LEU A 133 -13.25 -1.19 -5.30
CA LEU A 133 -13.75 -2.00 -4.19
C LEU A 133 -14.85 -2.92 -4.75
N VAL A 134 -14.65 -4.24 -4.65
CA VAL A 134 -15.62 -5.22 -5.13
C VAL A 134 -16.05 -6.12 -3.99
N GLY A 135 -17.35 -6.15 -3.72
CA GLY A 135 -17.90 -6.89 -2.58
C GLY A 135 -17.42 -6.32 -1.24
N PHE A 136 -17.43 -5.00 -1.11
CA PHE A 136 -17.09 -4.32 0.15
C PHE A 136 -18.04 -4.73 1.26
N LYS A 137 -17.48 -5.10 2.40
CA LYS A 137 -18.18 -5.45 3.64
C LYS A 137 -17.86 -4.39 4.69
N PRO A 138 -18.80 -3.49 5.00
CA PRO A 138 -18.61 -2.49 6.04
C PRO A 138 -18.49 -3.17 7.41
N VAL A 139 -17.62 -2.64 8.23
CA VAL A 139 -17.39 -3.08 9.61
C VAL A 139 -17.87 -2.02 10.59
N CYS A 140 -17.45 -0.77 10.38
CA CYS A 140 -17.86 0.35 11.21
C CYS A 140 -17.85 1.67 10.43
N GLU A 141 -18.54 2.67 10.95
CA GLU A 141 -18.39 4.07 10.58
C GLU A 141 -17.47 4.75 11.60
N THR A 142 -16.56 5.59 11.13
CA THR A 142 -15.61 6.33 11.97
C THR A 142 -16.25 7.60 12.55
N ALA A 143 -15.58 8.24 13.53
CA ALA A 143 -15.96 9.56 14.01
C ALA A 143 -15.99 10.63 12.91
N GLU A 144 -15.14 10.45 11.88
CA GLU A 144 -15.05 11.32 10.70
C GLU A 144 -16.05 10.99 9.58
N LYS A 145 -17.00 10.06 9.85
CA LYS A 145 -18.05 9.60 8.91
C LYS A 145 -17.54 8.75 7.76
N ASP A 146 -16.30 8.27 7.82
CA ASP A 146 -15.79 7.31 6.86
C ASP A 146 -16.22 5.89 7.24
N VAL A 147 -16.53 5.07 6.23
CA VAL A 147 -16.85 3.66 6.45
C VAL A 147 -15.62 2.81 6.24
N VAL A 148 -15.25 2.03 7.24
CA VAL A 148 -14.11 1.10 7.19
C VAL A 148 -14.61 -0.32 7.09
N GLY A 149 -13.95 -1.13 6.24
CA GLY A 149 -14.36 -2.51 6.00
C GLY A 149 -13.30 -3.33 5.27
N ARG A 150 -13.76 -4.44 4.68
CA ARG A 150 -12.93 -5.34 3.86
C ARG A 150 -13.61 -5.70 2.56
N CYS A 151 -12.82 -6.03 1.53
CA CYS A 151 -13.35 -6.49 0.24
C CYS A 151 -13.32 -8.00 0.11
N MET A 152 -14.41 -8.59 -0.37
CA MET A 152 -14.49 -10.01 -0.68
C MET A 152 -13.71 -10.39 -1.94
N HIS A 153 -13.56 -9.45 -2.87
CA HIS A 153 -12.83 -9.66 -4.12
C HIS A 153 -11.64 -8.72 -4.23
N GLY A 154 -10.59 -9.18 -4.87
CA GLY A 154 -9.35 -8.43 -5.07
C GLY A 154 -8.66 -8.76 -6.40
N PRO A 155 -7.53 -8.14 -6.66
CA PRO A 155 -6.91 -7.07 -5.87
C PRO A 155 -7.71 -5.76 -5.96
N GLN A 156 -7.68 -4.97 -4.88
CA GLN A 156 -8.25 -3.61 -4.85
C GLN A 156 -7.42 -2.65 -5.72
N GLY A 157 -6.14 -3.01 -5.88
CA GLY A 157 -5.13 -2.19 -6.54
C GLY A 157 -4.73 -0.98 -5.71
N SER A 158 -3.57 -0.44 -6.03
CA SER A 158 -2.93 0.68 -5.35
C SER A 158 -2.46 0.39 -3.92
N ALA A 159 -1.24 0.82 -3.63
CA ALA A 159 -0.70 1.02 -2.29
C ALA A 159 -0.36 2.50 -2.08
N ALA A 160 -0.98 3.38 -2.89
CA ALA A 160 -0.59 4.78 -2.99
C ALA A 160 -0.82 5.58 -1.69
N CYS A 161 -1.71 5.14 -0.79
CA CYS A 161 -1.84 5.74 0.54
C CYS A 161 -2.43 4.73 1.52
N TYR A 162 -1.77 4.58 2.68
CA TYR A 162 -2.26 3.77 3.80
C TYR A 162 -1.68 4.24 5.12
N ILE A 163 -2.44 4.06 6.21
CA ILE A 163 -1.96 4.22 7.57
C ILE A 163 -1.58 2.86 8.16
N VAL A 164 -0.50 2.82 8.92
CA VAL A 164 0.02 1.61 9.54
C VAL A 164 0.59 1.91 10.93
N ASN A 165 0.32 1.04 11.91
CA ASN A 165 0.96 1.16 13.21
C ASN A 165 2.34 0.48 13.22
N ARG A 166 3.18 0.86 14.19
CA ARG A 166 4.57 0.39 14.31
C ARG A 166 4.70 -1.13 14.37
N LYS A 167 3.84 -1.80 15.15
CA LYS A 167 3.86 -3.26 15.28
C LYS A 167 3.59 -3.95 13.95
N ALA A 168 2.63 -3.43 13.18
CA ALA A 168 2.34 -3.93 11.84
C ALA A 168 3.50 -3.68 10.87
N ALA A 169 4.09 -2.49 10.90
CA ALA A 169 5.26 -2.18 10.06
C ALA A 169 6.42 -3.15 10.31
N MET A 170 6.75 -3.43 11.57
CA MET A 170 7.77 -4.42 11.92
C MET A 170 7.43 -5.81 11.39
N ASN A 171 6.17 -6.23 11.48
CA ASN A 171 5.73 -7.53 10.96
C ASN A 171 5.77 -7.57 9.42
N LEU A 172 5.36 -6.51 8.75
CA LEU A 172 5.42 -6.41 7.27
C LEU A 172 6.86 -6.47 6.76
N LEU A 173 7.83 -5.87 7.45
CA LEU A 173 9.25 -5.94 7.09
C LEU A 173 9.80 -7.38 7.07
N VAL A 174 9.19 -8.27 7.84
CA VAL A 174 9.53 -9.71 7.86
C VAL A 174 8.70 -10.48 6.83
N THR A 175 7.38 -10.29 6.84
CA THR A 175 6.44 -11.16 6.11
C THR A 175 6.31 -10.83 4.63
N LEU A 176 6.70 -9.63 4.19
CA LEU A 176 6.74 -9.25 2.79
C LEU A 176 8.03 -9.68 2.08
N LYS A 177 9.01 -10.21 2.79
CA LYS A 177 10.26 -10.74 2.24
C LYS A 177 10.23 -12.27 2.18
N PRO A 178 10.62 -12.90 1.06
CA PRO A 178 10.95 -12.28 -0.23
C PRO A 178 9.73 -11.76 -1.00
N LEU A 179 9.96 -10.94 -2.03
CA LEU A 179 8.94 -10.43 -2.95
C LEU A 179 8.31 -11.59 -3.75
N LEU A 180 7.15 -12.05 -3.35
CA LEU A 180 6.38 -13.12 -4.01
C LEU A 180 5.21 -12.59 -4.84
N LEU A 181 4.69 -11.43 -4.50
CA LEU A 181 3.53 -10.79 -5.13
C LEU A 181 3.81 -9.30 -5.32
N PRO A 182 3.13 -8.61 -6.26
CA PRO A 182 3.12 -7.16 -6.31
C PRO A 182 2.78 -6.58 -4.94
N TYR A 183 3.40 -5.44 -4.59
CA TYR A 183 3.31 -4.88 -3.23
C TYR A 183 1.87 -4.62 -2.79
N ASP A 184 1.06 -4.01 -3.66
CA ASP A 184 -0.35 -3.72 -3.42
C ASP A 184 -1.17 -5.00 -3.13
N VAL A 185 -0.90 -6.07 -3.88
CA VAL A 185 -1.54 -7.39 -3.67
C VAL A 185 -1.10 -8.00 -2.35
N ALA A 186 0.19 -7.92 -2.01
CA ALA A 186 0.74 -8.49 -0.78
C ALA A 186 0.21 -7.76 0.47
N LEU A 187 0.10 -6.42 0.40
CA LEU A 187 -0.39 -5.57 1.49
C LEU A 187 -1.84 -5.87 1.89
N GLU A 188 -2.68 -6.25 0.93
CA GLU A 188 -4.09 -6.59 1.16
C GLU A 188 -4.32 -7.94 1.85
N ARG A 189 -3.27 -8.76 2.00
CA ARG A 189 -3.38 -10.16 2.43
C ARG A 189 -3.14 -10.32 3.93
N GLY A 190 -3.96 -9.67 4.75
CA GLY A 190 -3.84 -9.74 6.22
C GLY A 190 -3.82 -11.19 6.75
N TRP A 191 -4.53 -12.12 6.08
CA TRP A 191 -4.49 -13.56 6.41
C TRP A 191 -3.14 -14.24 6.17
N SER A 192 -2.28 -13.62 5.38
CA SER A 192 -0.94 -14.13 5.05
C SER A 192 0.15 -13.41 5.84
N THR A 193 0.00 -12.11 6.03
CA THR A 193 0.98 -11.27 6.76
C THR A 193 0.78 -11.30 8.26
N GLY A 194 -0.40 -11.76 8.75
CA GLY A 194 -0.77 -11.63 10.17
C GLY A 194 -1.03 -10.18 10.60
N VAL A 195 -1.13 -9.25 9.66
CA VAL A 195 -1.47 -7.84 9.91
C VAL A 195 -2.95 -7.62 9.60
N GLU A 196 -3.73 -7.29 10.62
CA GLU A 196 -5.15 -6.97 10.45
C GLU A 196 -5.32 -5.74 9.58
N THR A 197 -5.69 -6.00 8.30
CA THR A 197 -5.76 -5.02 7.22
C THR A 197 -7.21 -4.72 6.87
N PHE A 198 -7.52 -3.44 6.77
CA PHE A 198 -8.81 -2.90 6.36
C PHE A 198 -8.63 -1.88 5.23
N THR A 199 -9.74 -1.35 4.75
CA THR A 199 -9.76 -0.26 3.76
C THR A 199 -10.95 0.65 4.02
N THR A 200 -10.85 1.91 3.65
CA THR A 200 -11.97 2.85 3.62
C THR A 200 -12.84 2.60 2.39
N GLN A 201 -14.14 2.85 2.50
CA GLN A 201 -15.09 2.73 1.39
C GLN A 201 -14.83 3.81 0.33
N GLU A 202 -14.66 5.05 0.78
CA GLU A 202 -14.28 6.17 -0.07
C GLU A 202 -12.77 6.43 0.05
N ASN A 203 -12.18 6.96 -1.00
CA ASN A 203 -10.80 7.38 -0.95
C ASN A 203 -10.65 8.62 -0.07
N LEU A 204 -9.68 8.62 0.87
CA LEU A 204 -9.41 9.77 1.73
C LEU A 204 -8.52 10.81 1.04
N VAL A 205 -7.82 10.40 0.00
CA VAL A 205 -7.00 11.25 -0.87
C VAL A 205 -7.34 10.97 -2.32
N GLU A 206 -7.17 11.95 -3.18
CA GLU A 206 -7.43 11.79 -4.61
C GLU A 206 -6.15 11.47 -5.36
N PHE A 207 -6.30 10.76 -6.48
CA PHE A 207 -5.18 10.58 -7.39
C PHE A 207 -4.89 11.88 -8.13
N SER A 208 -3.62 12.24 -8.16
CA SER A 208 -3.18 13.43 -8.87
C SER A 208 -3.50 13.36 -10.37
N PRO A 209 -3.88 14.46 -11.01
CA PRO A 209 -4.04 14.55 -12.46
C PRO A 209 -2.77 14.15 -13.24
N TYR A 210 -1.60 14.34 -12.66
CA TYR A 210 -0.28 13.98 -13.22
C TYR A 210 0.03 12.48 -13.18
N ARG A 211 -0.91 11.66 -12.73
CA ARG A 211 -0.76 10.20 -12.66
C ARG A 211 -0.65 9.51 -14.03
N ALA A 212 -1.05 10.15 -15.11
CA ALA A 212 -1.01 9.57 -16.48
C ALA A 212 0.37 9.02 -16.86
N ASP A 213 1.45 9.52 -16.25
CA ASP A 213 2.83 9.03 -16.40
C ASP A 213 3.17 7.95 -15.38
N THR A 214 2.44 6.82 -15.41
CA THR A 214 2.73 5.72 -14.48
C THR A 214 4.14 5.18 -14.71
N THR A 215 4.94 5.14 -13.65
CA THR A 215 6.31 4.63 -13.69
C THR A 215 6.38 3.10 -13.60
N ILE A 216 5.32 2.43 -13.11
CA ILE A 216 5.31 0.98 -12.87
C ILE A 216 5.20 0.20 -14.18
N GLY A 217 4.25 0.53 -15.03
CA GLY A 217 4.10 -0.12 -16.33
C GLY A 217 2.69 0.02 -16.92
N LYS A 218 2.62 0.11 -18.25
CA LYS A 218 1.36 0.13 -18.99
C LYS A 218 0.85 -1.29 -19.25
N ARG A 219 -0.45 -1.46 -19.56
CA ARG A 219 -1.10 -2.75 -19.83
C ARG A 219 -0.36 -3.60 -20.89
N VAL A 220 0.32 -2.96 -21.85
CA VAL A 220 1.14 -3.61 -22.89
C VAL A 220 2.34 -4.33 -22.25
N HIS A 221 3.04 -3.70 -21.32
CA HIS A 221 4.19 -4.31 -20.63
C HIS A 221 3.79 -5.55 -19.85
N TYR A 222 2.64 -5.52 -19.15
CA TYR A 222 2.13 -6.69 -18.44
C TYR A 222 1.78 -7.86 -19.35
N ARG A 223 1.30 -7.58 -20.58
CA ARG A 223 1.02 -8.62 -21.57
C ARG A 223 2.30 -9.27 -22.09
N ALA A 224 3.33 -8.50 -22.35
CA ALA A 224 4.60 -8.96 -22.89
C ALA A 224 5.35 -9.93 -21.95
N VAL A 225 5.20 -9.78 -20.63
CA VAL A 225 5.89 -10.61 -19.62
C VAL A 225 5.08 -11.83 -19.15
N LYS A 226 3.87 -12.06 -19.71
CA LYS A 226 3.04 -13.22 -19.35
C LYS A 226 3.59 -14.49 -19.98
N ARG A 227 3.60 -15.59 -19.22
CA ARG A 227 3.90 -16.92 -19.75
C ARG A 227 2.69 -17.52 -20.49
N HIS A 228 2.96 -18.55 -21.30
CA HIS A 228 1.92 -19.33 -21.94
C HIS A 228 0.93 -19.88 -20.91
N PHE A 229 -0.35 -20.07 -21.27
CA PHE A 229 -1.42 -20.36 -20.31
C PHE A 229 -1.19 -21.63 -19.51
N LEU A 230 -0.65 -22.71 -20.12
CA LEU A 230 -0.33 -23.96 -19.44
C LEU A 230 0.72 -23.78 -18.34
N LEU A 231 1.71 -22.92 -18.56
CA LEU A 231 2.74 -22.61 -17.55
C LEU A 231 2.24 -21.72 -16.41
N ARG A 232 0.95 -21.34 -16.44
CA ARG A 232 0.31 -20.48 -15.44
C ARG A 232 -0.69 -21.24 -14.54
N LEU A 233 -0.78 -22.55 -14.66
CA LEU A 233 -1.70 -23.36 -13.86
C LEU A 233 -1.48 -23.17 -12.36
N THR A 234 -0.21 -23.12 -11.92
CA THR A 234 0.14 -22.84 -10.52
C THR A 234 -0.38 -21.49 -10.04
N ALA A 235 -0.23 -20.45 -10.86
CA ALA A 235 -0.72 -19.12 -10.55
C ALA A 235 -2.27 -19.05 -10.52
N HIS A 236 -2.95 -19.80 -11.37
CA HIS A 236 -4.42 -19.90 -11.35
C HIS A 236 -4.90 -20.62 -10.08
N TRP A 237 -4.28 -21.77 -9.74
CA TRP A 237 -4.56 -22.47 -8.50
C TRP A 237 -4.33 -21.60 -7.27
N PHE A 238 -3.17 -20.94 -7.21
CA PHE A 238 -2.87 -19.99 -6.13
C PHE A 238 -3.95 -18.93 -5.98
N ARG A 239 -4.37 -18.30 -7.09
CA ARG A 239 -5.41 -17.25 -7.07
C ARG A 239 -6.75 -17.78 -6.57
N THR A 240 -7.13 -18.99 -6.95
CA THR A 240 -8.38 -19.62 -6.46
C THR A 240 -8.32 -19.83 -4.95
N CYS A 241 -7.23 -20.42 -4.45
CA CYS A 241 -7.04 -20.62 -3.02
C CYS A 241 -6.97 -19.28 -2.26
N ASP A 242 -6.30 -18.28 -2.84
CA ASP A 242 -6.16 -16.95 -2.24
C ASP A 242 -7.51 -16.23 -2.17
N GLN A 243 -8.35 -16.38 -3.19
CA GLN A 243 -9.71 -15.82 -3.21
C GLN A 243 -10.58 -16.46 -2.09
N LEU A 244 -10.50 -17.74 -1.86
CA LEU A 244 -11.22 -18.40 -0.77
C LEU A 244 -10.75 -17.92 0.61
N ARG A 245 -9.44 -17.71 0.79
CA ARG A 245 -8.87 -17.13 2.01
C ARG A 245 -9.33 -15.70 2.21
N ARG A 246 -9.38 -14.90 1.14
CA ARG A 246 -9.89 -13.53 1.17
C ARG A 246 -11.35 -13.48 1.61
N TRP A 247 -12.21 -14.34 1.10
CA TRP A 247 -13.60 -14.41 1.51
C TRP A 247 -13.74 -14.71 3.01
N ARG A 248 -13.04 -15.75 3.50
CA ARG A 248 -13.02 -16.06 4.93
C ARG A 248 -12.55 -14.88 5.77
N TYR A 249 -11.50 -14.21 5.33
CA TYR A 249 -10.94 -13.05 6.01
C TYR A 249 -11.90 -11.86 6.02
N ALA A 250 -12.60 -11.61 4.92
CA ALA A 250 -13.56 -10.50 4.81
C ALA A 250 -14.84 -10.74 5.64
N ILE A 251 -15.30 -12.02 5.74
CA ILE A 251 -16.52 -12.38 6.50
C ILE A 251 -16.19 -12.57 7.98
N GLY A 252 -15.01 -13.02 8.33
CA GLY A 252 -14.60 -13.38 9.70
C GLY A 252 -14.30 -12.19 10.62
N VAL A 253 -14.62 -10.95 10.21
CA VAL A 253 -14.47 -9.78 11.07
C VAL A 253 -15.50 -9.85 12.20
N LYS A 254 -15.02 -9.97 13.43
CA LYS A 254 -15.88 -9.79 14.61
C LYS A 254 -16.22 -8.29 14.71
N ARG A 255 -17.49 -7.98 14.67
CA ARG A 255 -18.04 -6.64 14.93
C ARG A 255 -17.88 -6.25 16.39
#